data_7da0c1bf1cf1a3056afffb5cf7da5d84
#
_entry.id   7da0c1bf1cf1a3056afffb5cf7da5d84
#
_cell.length_a   1.000
_cell.length_b   1.000
_cell.length_c   1.000
_cell.angle_alpha   90.00
_cell.angle_beta   90.00
_cell.angle_gamma   90.00
#
_symmetry.space_group_name_H-M   'P 1'
#
loop_
_entity.id
_entity.type
_entity.pdbx_description
1 polymer ?
#
loop_
_entity_poly.entity_id
_entity_poly.type
_entity_poly.pdbx_seq_one_letter_code
_entity_poly.pdbx_strand_id
1 'polypeptide(L)'
;MSEIYTPENLLDRLSDPATLAAQYERGKRRERELLHRHLGLAGGDALSVGCGWHPGRHLLPRPAWRLVAADIDPERARHAVARGEADEGLQGAAGRLDVLPDGSFDVVLHRLVLHHVAYAGPLEPCLAEARRLLRPGGALVAIEPNLLHPVGAALAVANRAGLGVRVHGTPDDIPLSPRRLAAAARAAGLEPELHAVTYSWRRLPVGAQRAVGALDRFGSAPGLRWLGHTFMLIARRAG
;
A
#
# COMPACT_ATOMS: atom_id res chain seq x y z
N MET A 1 1.18 -21.84 2.50
CA MET A 1 -0.08 -21.30 1.96
C MET A 1 -0.30 -19.97 2.66
N SER A 2 -0.35 -18.88 1.93
CA SER A 2 -0.44 -17.55 2.53
C SER A 2 -1.84 -17.33 3.08
N GLU A 3 -1.95 -17.04 4.36
CA GLU A 3 -3.19 -16.66 5.09
C GLU A 3 -3.85 -15.38 4.56
N ILE A 4 -3.43 -14.88 3.41
CA ILE A 4 -3.96 -13.66 2.76
C ILE A 4 -5.37 -13.87 2.20
N TYR A 5 -5.78 -15.10 2.03
CA TYR A 5 -7.08 -15.45 1.48
C TYR A 5 -7.94 -16.14 2.52
N THR A 6 -8.49 -15.35 3.44
CA THR A 6 -9.72 -15.81 4.10
C THR A 6 -10.80 -15.88 3.01
N PRO A 7 -11.39 -17.03 2.74
CA PRO A 7 -12.39 -17.22 1.68
C PRO A 7 -13.75 -16.59 2.02
N GLU A 8 -13.77 -15.53 2.79
CA GLU A 8 -14.98 -14.83 3.24
C GLU A 8 -15.60 -13.98 2.14
N ASN A 9 -14.81 -13.61 1.16
CA ASN A 9 -15.20 -12.76 0.06
C ASN A 9 -15.77 -13.63 -1.09
N LEU A 10 -17.00 -13.35 -1.52
CA LEU A 10 -17.67 -14.11 -2.57
C LEU A 10 -16.85 -14.21 -3.87
N LEU A 11 -16.19 -13.12 -4.26
CA LEU A 11 -15.40 -13.10 -5.49
C LEU A 11 -14.11 -13.92 -5.38
N ASP A 12 -13.51 -14.03 -4.19
CA ASP A 12 -12.34 -14.89 -3.99
C ASP A 12 -12.73 -16.38 -4.00
N ARG A 13 -13.92 -16.72 -3.51
CA ARG A 13 -14.49 -18.08 -3.63
C ARG A 13 -14.75 -18.51 -5.05
N LEU A 14 -15.05 -17.54 -5.95
CA LEU A 14 -15.29 -17.79 -7.38
C LEU A 14 -14.02 -17.76 -8.23
N SER A 15 -12.89 -17.44 -7.65
CA SER A 15 -11.62 -17.27 -8.37
C SER A 15 -10.72 -18.48 -8.15
N ASP A 16 -9.96 -18.85 -9.19
CA ASP A 16 -8.95 -19.90 -9.08
C ASP A 16 -7.80 -19.44 -8.14
N PRO A 17 -7.52 -20.16 -7.04
CA PRO A 17 -6.49 -19.77 -6.06
C PRO A 17 -5.09 -19.63 -6.68
N ALA A 18 -4.72 -20.47 -7.65
CA ALA A 18 -3.41 -20.38 -8.29
C ALA A 18 -3.27 -19.11 -9.13
N THR A 19 -4.35 -18.72 -9.80
CA THR A 19 -4.42 -17.46 -10.57
C THR A 19 -4.29 -16.24 -9.65
N LEU A 20 -4.98 -16.25 -8.52
CA LEU A 20 -4.87 -15.17 -7.53
C LEU A 20 -3.46 -15.06 -6.95
N ALA A 21 -2.85 -16.19 -6.58
CA ALA A 21 -1.49 -16.24 -6.06
C ALA A 21 -0.45 -15.73 -7.09
N ALA A 22 -0.57 -16.17 -8.34
CA ALA A 22 0.33 -15.73 -9.42
C ALA A 22 0.23 -14.21 -9.67
N GLN A 23 -0.97 -13.66 -9.63
CA GLN A 23 -1.18 -12.21 -9.77
C GLN A 23 -0.64 -11.43 -8.58
N TYR A 24 -0.80 -11.97 -7.37
CA TYR A 24 -0.26 -11.37 -6.16
C TYR A 24 1.27 -11.29 -6.18
N GLU A 25 1.94 -12.38 -6.56
CA GLU A 25 3.40 -12.40 -6.69
C GLU A 25 3.92 -11.49 -7.81
N ARG A 26 3.16 -11.35 -8.90
CA ARG A 26 3.46 -10.37 -9.97
C ARG A 26 3.34 -8.94 -9.44
N GLY A 27 2.29 -8.65 -8.67
CA GLY A 27 2.08 -7.36 -8.02
C GLY A 27 3.25 -7.00 -7.10
N LYS A 28 3.64 -7.89 -6.19
CA LYS A 28 4.79 -7.71 -5.30
C LYS A 28 6.10 -7.45 -6.05
N ARG A 29 6.35 -8.19 -7.13
CA ARG A 29 7.53 -7.97 -7.95
C ARG A 29 7.50 -6.58 -8.57
N ARG A 30 6.37 -6.15 -9.10
CA ARG A 30 6.20 -4.84 -9.70
C ARG A 30 6.32 -3.70 -8.68
N GLU A 31 5.75 -3.87 -7.50
CA GLU A 31 5.93 -2.94 -6.36
C GLU A 31 7.43 -2.76 -6.06
N ARG A 32 8.17 -3.86 -5.95
CA ARG A 32 9.61 -3.83 -5.67
C ARG A 32 10.42 -3.17 -6.78
N GLU A 33 10.13 -3.46 -8.05
CA GLU A 33 10.80 -2.85 -9.21
C GLU A 33 10.61 -1.33 -9.23
N LEU A 34 9.38 -0.86 -8.99
CA LEU A 34 9.07 0.57 -8.94
C LEU A 34 9.76 1.23 -7.76
N LEU A 35 9.66 0.64 -6.58
CA LEU A 35 10.30 1.19 -5.39
C LEU A 35 11.82 1.30 -5.58
N HIS A 36 12.47 0.24 -6.02
CA HIS A 36 13.92 0.24 -6.25
C HIS A 36 14.35 1.30 -7.28
N ARG A 37 13.55 1.50 -8.33
CA ARG A 37 13.83 2.48 -9.39
C ARG A 37 13.67 3.93 -8.93
N HIS A 38 12.67 4.20 -8.10
CA HIS A 38 12.22 5.56 -7.79
C HIS A 38 12.50 6.00 -6.35
N LEU A 39 12.80 5.10 -5.42
CA LEU A 39 13.08 5.48 -4.03
C LEU A 39 14.37 6.29 -3.88
N GLY A 40 15.44 5.90 -4.61
CA GLY A 40 16.73 6.57 -4.53
C GLY A 40 17.52 6.33 -3.23
N LEU A 41 17.06 5.42 -2.37
CA LEU A 41 17.70 4.99 -1.14
C LEU A 41 18.09 3.51 -1.25
N ALA A 42 19.30 3.16 -0.82
CA ALA A 42 19.81 1.79 -0.93
C ALA A 42 19.57 0.96 0.34
N GLY A 43 19.23 1.58 1.47
CA GLY A 43 19.02 0.95 2.75
C GLY A 43 18.75 1.97 3.85
N GLY A 44 18.55 1.50 5.07
CA GLY A 44 18.29 2.35 6.23
C GLY A 44 17.24 1.78 7.18
N ASP A 45 16.60 2.68 7.94
CA ASP A 45 15.53 2.36 8.85
C ASP A 45 14.17 2.61 8.18
N ALA A 46 13.28 1.64 8.21
CA ALA A 46 11.95 1.71 7.65
C ALA A 46 10.88 1.39 8.69
N LEU A 47 9.74 2.08 8.60
CA LEU A 47 8.56 1.84 9.41
C LEU A 47 7.39 1.44 8.50
N SER A 48 6.81 0.27 8.71
CA SER A 48 5.55 -0.13 8.08
C SER A 48 4.39 0.16 9.01
N VAL A 49 3.51 1.06 8.63
CA VAL A 49 2.36 1.52 9.43
C VAL A 49 1.06 0.91 8.91
N GLY A 50 0.25 0.34 9.82
CA GLY A 50 -0.87 -0.50 9.46
C GLY A 50 -0.38 -1.76 8.74
N CYS A 51 0.62 -2.42 9.33
CA CYS A 51 1.39 -3.48 8.69
C CYS A 51 0.55 -4.72 8.33
N GLY A 52 -0.62 -4.88 8.96
CA GLY A 52 -1.45 -6.06 8.79
C GLY A 52 -0.62 -7.33 9.03
N TRP A 53 -0.93 -8.38 8.27
CA TRP A 53 -0.19 -9.64 8.31
C TRP A 53 1.11 -9.62 7.47
N HIS A 54 1.33 -8.56 6.67
CA HIS A 54 2.44 -8.44 5.72
C HIS A 54 3.06 -7.04 5.73
N PRO A 55 4.09 -6.81 6.53
CA PRO A 55 4.71 -5.48 6.72
C PRO A 55 5.46 -4.95 5.50
N GLY A 56 5.46 -5.67 4.36
CA GLY A 56 6.14 -5.21 3.15
C GLY A 56 7.63 -5.54 3.10
N ARG A 57 8.11 -6.55 3.82
CA ARG A 57 9.52 -7.00 3.80
C ARG A 57 10.05 -7.28 2.38
N HIS A 58 9.19 -7.72 1.46
CA HIS A 58 9.56 -7.93 0.05
C HIS A 58 9.99 -6.64 -0.67
N LEU A 59 9.58 -5.47 -0.18
CA LEU A 59 9.96 -4.14 -0.69
C LEU A 59 11.29 -3.67 -0.12
N LEU A 60 11.56 -4.01 1.14
CA LEU A 60 12.64 -3.51 1.97
C LEU A 60 13.45 -4.69 2.53
N PRO A 61 14.24 -5.40 1.67
CA PRO A 61 14.89 -6.64 2.04
C PRO A 61 16.08 -6.43 2.98
N ARG A 62 16.35 -7.45 3.83
CA ARG A 62 17.60 -7.54 4.58
C ARG A 62 18.79 -7.84 3.68
N PRO A 63 20.02 -7.49 4.06
CA PRO A 63 20.41 -6.75 5.28
C PRO A 63 20.29 -5.23 5.15
N ALA A 64 19.93 -4.72 3.95
CA ALA A 64 19.94 -3.28 3.68
C ALA A 64 18.93 -2.50 4.52
N TRP A 65 17.81 -3.11 4.90
CA TRP A 65 16.74 -2.43 5.62
C TRP A 65 16.43 -3.06 6.98
N ARG A 66 16.50 -2.25 8.06
CA ARG A 66 15.84 -2.55 9.33
C ARG A 66 14.36 -2.13 9.18
N LEU A 67 13.43 -3.02 9.46
CA LEU A 67 11.98 -2.78 9.31
C LEU A 67 11.27 -2.90 10.66
N VAL A 68 10.68 -1.81 11.12
CA VAL A 68 9.77 -1.78 12.26
C VAL A 68 8.34 -1.91 11.74
N ALA A 69 7.52 -2.78 12.35
CA ALA A 69 6.12 -2.96 12.03
C ALA A 69 5.24 -2.30 13.10
N ALA A 70 4.31 -1.44 12.68
CA ALA A 70 3.32 -0.80 13.54
C ALA A 70 1.90 -1.15 13.10
N ASP A 71 1.04 -1.54 14.02
CA ASP A 71 -0.39 -1.75 13.75
C ASP A 71 -1.21 -1.37 14.98
N ILE A 72 -2.48 -1.00 14.76
CA ILE A 72 -3.41 -0.74 15.86
C ILE A 72 -3.72 -2.05 16.61
N ASP A 73 -3.69 -3.17 15.89
CA ASP A 73 -3.77 -4.51 16.45
C ASP A 73 -2.34 -5.03 16.78
N PRO A 74 -1.99 -5.15 18.07
CA PRO A 74 -0.65 -5.56 18.48
C PRO A 74 -0.31 -7.00 18.07
N GLU A 75 -1.32 -7.84 17.78
CA GLU A 75 -1.06 -9.22 17.34
C GLU A 75 -0.43 -9.26 15.96
N ARG A 76 -0.83 -8.36 15.05
CA ARG A 76 -0.27 -8.25 13.71
C ARG A 76 1.20 -7.87 13.74
N ALA A 77 1.56 -6.87 14.53
CA ALA A 77 2.95 -6.45 14.69
C ALA A 77 3.81 -7.58 15.32
N ARG A 78 3.31 -8.26 16.35
CA ARG A 78 3.98 -9.43 16.96
C ARG A 78 4.15 -10.59 15.98
N HIS A 79 3.12 -10.87 15.18
CA HIS A 79 3.16 -11.91 14.15
C HIS A 79 4.24 -11.60 13.09
N ALA A 80 4.33 -10.36 12.63
CA ALA A 80 5.35 -9.93 11.67
C ALA A 80 6.78 -10.19 12.20
N VAL A 81 7.03 -9.91 13.48
CA VAL A 81 8.32 -10.19 14.13
C VAL A 81 8.56 -11.70 14.25
N ALA A 82 7.58 -12.44 14.74
CA ALA A 82 7.69 -13.89 14.92
C ALA A 82 8.00 -14.65 13.62
N ARG A 83 7.52 -14.15 12.49
CA ARG A 83 7.80 -14.70 11.15
C ARG A 83 9.10 -14.18 10.53
N GLY A 84 9.84 -13.31 11.21
CA GLY A 84 11.03 -12.67 10.67
C GLY A 84 10.76 -11.67 9.54
N GLU A 85 9.51 -11.24 9.37
CA GLU A 85 9.11 -10.25 8.36
C GLU A 85 9.31 -8.80 8.84
N ALA A 86 9.46 -8.59 10.16
CA ALA A 86 9.89 -7.34 10.76
C ALA A 86 11.02 -7.60 11.75
N ASP A 87 11.80 -6.57 12.07
CA ASP A 87 12.87 -6.63 13.05
C ASP A 87 12.34 -6.27 14.44
N GLU A 88 11.36 -5.37 14.48
CA GLU A 88 10.66 -4.93 15.69
C GLU A 88 9.18 -4.73 15.40
N GLY A 89 8.36 -4.80 16.45
CA GLY A 89 6.92 -4.57 16.39
C GLY A 89 6.43 -3.65 17.49
N LEU A 90 5.52 -2.74 17.17
CA LEU A 90 4.89 -1.85 18.13
C LEU A 90 3.39 -1.71 17.87
N GLN A 91 2.63 -1.39 18.91
CA GLN A 91 1.22 -1.01 18.77
C GLN A 91 1.11 0.49 18.58
N GLY A 92 0.31 0.93 17.59
CA GLY A 92 0.02 2.34 17.39
C GLY A 92 -0.92 2.61 16.23
N ALA A 93 -1.60 3.74 16.29
CA ALA A 93 -2.47 4.20 15.21
C ALA A 93 -1.68 4.98 14.14
N ALA A 94 -2.08 4.87 12.89
CA ALA A 94 -1.36 5.46 11.76
C ALA A 94 -1.15 6.99 11.84
N GLY A 95 -2.05 7.71 12.51
CA GLY A 95 -1.95 9.16 12.72
C GLY A 95 -1.29 9.56 14.05
N ARG A 96 -0.79 8.58 14.84
CA ARG A 96 -0.21 8.88 16.17
C ARG A 96 0.68 7.74 16.64
N LEU A 97 1.98 7.97 16.59
CA LEU A 97 3.05 7.04 17.00
C LEU A 97 4.02 7.74 17.97
N ASP A 98 3.47 8.35 19.02
CA ASP A 98 4.17 9.24 19.98
C ASP A 98 5.42 8.61 20.62
N VAL A 99 5.48 7.27 20.66
CA VAL A 99 6.64 6.52 21.19
C VAL A 99 7.86 6.58 20.28
N LEU A 100 7.68 7.01 19.01
CA LEU A 100 8.76 7.09 18.04
C LEU A 100 9.25 8.55 17.93
N PRO A 101 10.58 8.78 18.02
CA PRO A 101 11.16 10.11 17.88
C PRO A 101 11.01 10.68 16.47
N ASP A 102 11.07 12.02 16.36
CA ASP A 102 11.10 12.72 15.08
C ASP A 102 12.33 12.31 14.26
N GLY A 103 12.18 12.23 12.94
CA GLY A 103 13.30 11.97 12.04
C GLY A 103 14.03 10.65 12.29
N SER A 104 13.27 9.59 12.61
CA SER A 104 13.83 8.28 12.96
C SER A 104 13.97 7.33 11.79
N PHE A 105 13.25 7.58 10.68
CA PHE A 105 13.13 6.65 9.56
C PHE A 105 13.51 7.28 8.23
N ASP A 106 14.13 6.48 7.38
CA ASP A 106 14.42 6.82 5.99
C ASP A 106 13.19 6.55 5.10
N VAL A 107 12.37 5.57 5.48
CA VAL A 107 11.13 5.22 4.79
C VAL A 107 9.98 5.02 5.79
N VAL A 108 8.84 5.63 5.52
CA VAL A 108 7.55 5.29 6.15
C VAL A 108 6.66 4.66 5.08
N LEU A 109 6.29 3.40 5.27
CA LEU A 109 5.50 2.60 4.33
C LEU A 109 4.06 2.45 4.82
N HIS A 110 3.11 2.84 3.97
CA HIS A 110 1.70 2.52 4.09
C HIS A 110 1.29 1.62 2.93
N ARG A 111 0.98 0.36 3.20
CA ARG A 111 0.61 -0.57 2.15
C ARG A 111 -0.78 -1.15 2.41
N LEU A 112 -1.75 -0.76 1.57
CA LEU A 112 -3.15 -1.18 1.65
C LEU A 112 -3.80 -0.82 3.00
N VAL A 113 -3.56 0.39 3.48
CA VAL A 113 -4.08 0.89 4.77
C VAL A 113 -4.70 2.28 4.71
N LEU A 114 -4.20 3.19 3.85
CA LEU A 114 -4.69 4.57 3.83
C LEU A 114 -6.12 4.69 3.30
N HIS A 115 -6.59 3.73 2.51
CA HIS A 115 -8.00 3.69 2.09
C HIS A 115 -8.94 3.40 3.27
N HIS A 116 -8.55 2.56 4.25
CA HIS A 116 -9.30 2.36 5.50
C HIS A 116 -9.28 3.63 6.36
N VAL A 117 -8.13 4.30 6.46
CA VAL A 117 -8.04 5.59 7.18
C VAL A 117 -8.94 6.62 6.52
N ALA A 118 -8.93 6.74 5.18
CA ALA A 118 -9.74 7.68 4.42
C ALA A 118 -11.24 7.42 4.53
N TYR A 119 -11.64 6.19 4.83
CA TYR A 119 -13.02 5.82 5.14
C TYR A 119 -13.42 6.30 6.55
N ALA A 120 -12.54 6.10 7.53
CA ALA A 120 -12.79 6.45 8.93
C ALA A 120 -12.65 7.96 9.21
N GLY A 121 -11.85 8.69 8.41
CA GLY A 121 -11.58 10.11 8.68
C GLY A 121 -10.62 10.78 7.68
N PRO A 122 -10.04 11.91 8.09
CA PRO A 122 -9.08 12.64 7.27
C PRO A 122 -7.72 11.93 7.19
N LEU A 123 -7.02 12.09 6.05
CA LEU A 123 -5.67 11.55 5.85
C LEU A 123 -4.57 12.42 6.49
N GLU A 124 -4.87 13.68 6.72
CA GLU A 124 -3.90 14.69 7.12
C GLU A 124 -3.12 14.31 8.38
N PRO A 125 -3.73 13.78 9.47
CA PRO A 125 -2.98 13.34 10.64
C PRO A 125 -1.97 12.24 10.34
N CYS A 126 -2.33 11.26 9.48
CA CYS A 126 -1.42 10.18 9.11
C CYS A 126 -0.23 10.69 8.29
N LEU A 127 -0.46 11.62 7.37
CA LEU A 127 0.59 12.17 6.52
C LEU A 127 1.50 13.13 7.28
N ALA A 128 0.95 13.91 8.20
CA ALA A 128 1.72 14.75 9.11
C ALA A 128 2.62 13.90 10.03
N GLU A 129 2.08 12.81 10.57
CA GLU A 129 2.83 11.88 11.40
C GLU A 129 3.94 11.17 10.59
N ALA A 130 3.64 10.69 9.39
CA ALA A 130 4.65 10.12 8.50
C ALA A 130 5.78 11.15 8.22
N ARG A 131 5.43 12.41 7.94
CA ARG A 131 6.43 13.47 7.74
C ARG A 131 7.26 13.71 9.00
N ARG A 132 6.65 13.73 10.19
CA ARG A 132 7.37 13.90 11.46
C ARG A 132 8.42 12.81 11.65
N LEU A 133 8.05 11.57 11.39
CA LEU A 133 8.90 10.38 11.58
C LEU A 133 10.01 10.26 10.53
N LEU A 134 9.83 10.82 9.33
CA LEU A 134 10.83 10.77 8.27
C LEU A 134 12.04 11.66 8.59
N ARG A 135 13.25 11.18 8.30
CA ARG A 135 14.46 12.01 8.23
C ARG A 135 14.37 13.01 7.07
N PRO A 136 15.08 14.14 7.11
CA PRO A 136 15.32 14.95 5.93
C PRO A 136 15.87 14.09 4.78
N GLY A 137 15.30 14.21 3.58
CA GLY A 137 15.63 13.35 2.43
C GLY A 137 14.95 11.98 2.42
N GLY A 138 14.25 11.60 3.49
CA GLY A 138 13.47 10.36 3.56
C GLY A 138 12.18 10.40 2.75
N ALA A 139 11.50 9.26 2.61
CA ALA A 139 10.32 9.13 1.77
C ALA A 139 9.16 8.37 2.44
N LEU A 140 7.96 8.94 2.31
CA LEU A 140 6.70 8.20 2.46
C LEU A 140 6.47 7.37 1.21
N VAL A 141 6.16 6.10 1.38
CA VAL A 141 5.72 5.18 0.32
C VAL A 141 4.32 4.71 0.63
N ALA A 142 3.36 4.99 -0.25
CA ALA A 142 1.99 4.53 -0.12
C ALA A 142 1.60 3.67 -1.34
N ILE A 143 1.05 2.47 -1.11
CA ILE A 143 0.59 1.54 -2.15
C ILE A 143 -0.87 1.23 -1.88
N GLU A 144 -1.76 1.65 -2.79
CA GLU A 144 -3.20 1.65 -2.54
C GLU A 144 -4.01 1.23 -3.78
N PRO A 145 -5.23 0.65 -3.59
CA PRO A 145 -6.18 0.45 -4.66
C PRO A 145 -6.71 1.79 -5.18
N ASN A 146 -6.95 1.89 -6.49
CA ASN A 146 -7.20 3.15 -7.17
C ASN A 146 -8.69 3.35 -7.51
N LEU A 147 -9.27 4.41 -6.97
CA LEU A 147 -10.64 4.83 -7.26
C LEU A 147 -10.83 5.28 -8.72
N LEU A 148 -9.79 5.78 -9.39
CA LEU A 148 -9.88 6.24 -10.79
C LEU A 148 -9.83 5.08 -11.81
N HIS A 149 -9.47 3.88 -11.38
CA HIS A 149 -9.55 2.69 -12.22
C HIS A 149 -11.02 2.24 -12.35
N PRO A 150 -11.50 1.82 -13.56
CA PRO A 150 -12.91 1.45 -13.75
C PRO A 150 -13.43 0.42 -12.76
N VAL A 151 -12.63 -0.61 -12.44
CA VAL A 151 -12.97 -1.61 -11.42
C VAL A 151 -13.04 -0.97 -10.04
N GLY A 152 -12.08 -0.11 -9.67
CA GLY A 152 -12.09 0.60 -8.39
C GLY A 152 -13.31 1.48 -8.22
N ALA A 153 -13.69 2.21 -9.27
CA ALA A 153 -14.92 3.03 -9.29
C ALA A 153 -16.18 2.17 -9.11
N ALA A 154 -16.29 1.05 -9.84
CA ALA A 154 -17.41 0.12 -9.73
C ALA A 154 -17.52 -0.47 -8.31
N LEU A 155 -16.41 -0.85 -7.71
CA LEU A 155 -16.35 -1.35 -6.34
C LEU A 155 -16.76 -0.29 -5.31
N ALA A 156 -16.33 0.95 -5.49
CA ALA A 156 -16.75 2.06 -4.62
C ALA A 156 -18.26 2.32 -4.68
N VAL A 157 -18.86 2.22 -5.88
CA VAL A 157 -20.32 2.33 -6.05
C VAL A 157 -21.03 1.15 -5.37
N ALA A 158 -20.54 -0.07 -5.57
CA ALA A 158 -21.11 -1.26 -4.94
C ALA A 158 -21.06 -1.18 -3.40
N ASN A 159 -19.93 -0.70 -2.85
CA ASN A 159 -19.79 -0.51 -1.40
C ASN A 159 -20.78 0.52 -0.85
N ARG A 160 -20.92 1.66 -1.51
CA ARG A 160 -21.89 2.69 -1.12
C ARG A 160 -23.35 2.21 -1.20
N ALA A 161 -23.64 1.31 -2.12
CA ALA A 161 -24.95 0.66 -2.23
C ALA A 161 -25.19 -0.48 -1.24
N GLY A 162 -24.26 -0.71 -0.28
CA GLY A 162 -24.35 -1.79 0.70
C GLY A 162 -24.04 -3.19 0.16
N LEU A 163 -23.63 -3.30 -1.11
CA LEU A 163 -23.23 -4.58 -1.72
C LEU A 163 -21.77 -4.93 -1.46
N GLY A 164 -20.98 -3.97 -1.02
CA GLY A 164 -19.53 -4.08 -0.87
C GLY A 164 -19.10 -5.13 0.14
N VAL A 165 -19.81 -5.25 1.28
CA VAL A 165 -19.53 -6.26 2.31
C VAL A 165 -19.62 -7.68 1.74
N ARG A 166 -20.56 -7.93 0.83
CA ARG A 166 -20.68 -9.23 0.16
C ARG A 166 -19.58 -9.49 -0.87
N VAL A 167 -19.03 -8.43 -1.43
CA VAL A 167 -18.03 -8.49 -2.51
C VAL A 167 -16.61 -8.43 -1.99
N HIS A 168 -16.34 -7.64 -0.96
CA HIS A 168 -15.00 -7.37 -0.41
C HIS A 168 -14.77 -7.86 1.02
N GLY A 169 -15.82 -8.24 1.75
CA GLY A 169 -15.72 -8.68 3.13
C GLY A 169 -15.79 -7.55 4.17
N THR A 170 -15.45 -6.31 3.81
CA THR A 170 -15.48 -5.16 4.72
C THR A 170 -16.11 -3.92 4.08
N PRO A 171 -16.85 -3.09 4.83
CA PRO A 171 -17.48 -1.88 4.29
C PRO A 171 -16.50 -0.76 3.97
N ASP A 172 -15.31 -0.82 4.51
CA ASP A 172 -14.25 0.19 4.45
C ASP A 172 -13.21 -0.05 3.36
N ASP A 173 -13.30 -1.17 2.62
CA ASP A 173 -12.43 -1.45 1.47
C ASP A 173 -12.89 -0.64 0.23
N ILE A 174 -12.82 0.70 0.36
CA ILE A 174 -13.14 1.64 -0.71
C ILE A 174 -11.85 2.18 -1.32
N PRO A 175 -11.59 1.93 -2.62
CA PRO A 175 -10.38 2.41 -3.28
C PRO A 175 -10.14 3.90 -3.08
N LEU A 176 -8.87 4.29 -2.90
CA LEU A 176 -8.45 5.66 -2.61
C LEU A 176 -8.22 6.44 -3.90
N SER A 177 -8.59 7.72 -3.90
CA SER A 177 -8.24 8.63 -5.00
C SER A 177 -6.76 9.00 -4.92
N PRO A 178 -5.93 8.67 -5.95
CA PRO A 178 -4.52 9.05 -5.95
C PRO A 178 -4.33 10.58 -5.98
N ARG A 179 -5.29 11.33 -6.54
CA ARG A 179 -5.27 12.79 -6.53
C ARG A 179 -5.46 13.35 -5.12
N ARG A 180 -6.41 12.78 -4.36
CA ARG A 180 -6.65 13.15 -2.96
C ARG A 180 -5.40 12.87 -2.10
N LEU A 181 -4.81 11.69 -2.26
CA LEU A 181 -3.60 11.32 -1.51
C LEU A 181 -2.42 12.22 -1.86
N ALA A 182 -2.19 12.51 -3.15
CA ALA A 182 -1.11 13.41 -3.57
C ALA A 182 -1.32 14.84 -3.07
N ALA A 183 -2.56 15.34 -3.04
CA ALA A 183 -2.88 16.65 -2.48
C ALA A 183 -2.62 16.71 -0.97
N ALA A 184 -3.05 15.71 -0.23
CA ALA A 184 -2.82 15.60 1.21
C ALA A 184 -1.31 15.47 1.54
N ALA A 185 -0.54 14.73 0.73
CA ALA A 185 0.91 14.64 0.90
C ALA A 185 1.59 16.01 0.72
N ARG A 186 1.18 16.78 -0.30
CA ARG A 186 1.70 18.16 -0.48
C ARG A 186 1.32 19.07 0.68
N ALA A 187 0.09 18.98 1.16
CA ALA A 187 -0.36 19.76 2.32
C ALA A 187 0.44 19.42 3.59
N ALA A 188 0.92 18.17 3.72
CA ALA A 188 1.84 17.75 4.77
C ALA A 188 3.31 18.19 4.50
N GLY A 189 3.63 18.89 3.42
CA GLY A 189 4.98 19.32 3.08
C GLY A 189 5.87 18.21 2.52
N LEU A 190 5.26 17.24 1.84
CA LEU A 190 5.96 16.18 1.10
C LEU A 190 5.82 16.40 -0.40
N GLU A 191 6.80 15.97 -1.17
CA GLU A 191 6.81 16.07 -2.64
C GLU A 191 6.42 14.73 -3.28
N PRO A 192 5.14 14.54 -3.71
CA PRO A 192 4.65 13.26 -4.21
C PRO A 192 4.96 13.02 -5.68
N GLU A 193 5.45 11.82 -5.98
CA GLU A 193 5.54 11.23 -7.30
C GLU A 193 4.62 9.99 -7.37
N LEU A 194 3.87 9.84 -8.47
CA LEU A 194 2.87 8.79 -8.63
C LEU A 194 3.24 7.83 -9.75
N HIS A 195 3.06 6.51 -9.48
CA HIS A 195 3.27 5.42 -10.42
C HIS A 195 2.11 4.44 -10.38
N ALA A 196 1.65 3.95 -11.52
CA ALA A 196 0.78 2.79 -11.56
C ALA A 196 1.60 1.53 -11.30
N VAL A 197 1.18 0.72 -10.34
CA VAL A 197 1.80 -0.58 -10.05
C VAL A 197 1.35 -1.59 -11.09
N THR A 198 0.05 -1.72 -11.28
CA THR A 198 -0.53 -2.60 -12.30
C THR A 198 -1.86 -2.06 -12.79
N TYR A 199 -2.17 -2.32 -14.05
CA TYR A 199 -3.48 -2.06 -14.66
C TYR A 199 -4.37 -3.30 -14.58
N SER A 200 -3.81 -4.45 -14.27
CA SER A 200 -4.53 -5.71 -14.25
C SER A 200 -5.26 -5.90 -12.92
N TRP A 201 -6.53 -6.25 -13.02
CA TRP A 201 -7.31 -6.70 -11.88
C TRP A 201 -7.06 -8.20 -11.65
N ARG A 202 -6.82 -8.59 -10.39
CA ARG A 202 -6.44 -9.95 -9.99
C ARG A 202 -7.45 -11.05 -10.37
N ARG A 203 -8.70 -10.70 -10.65
CA ARG A 203 -9.77 -11.63 -10.99
C ARG A 203 -10.05 -11.75 -12.49
N LEU A 204 -9.29 -11.07 -13.33
CA LEU A 204 -9.33 -11.30 -14.77
C LEU A 204 -8.80 -12.70 -15.12
N PRO A 205 -9.31 -13.34 -16.17
CA PRO A 205 -8.69 -14.56 -16.72
C PRO A 205 -7.20 -14.35 -17.00
N VAL A 206 -6.38 -15.41 -16.83
CA VAL A 206 -4.90 -15.32 -16.95
C VAL A 206 -4.44 -14.67 -18.25
N GLY A 207 -5.07 -14.99 -19.37
CA GLY A 207 -4.76 -14.38 -20.67
C GLY A 207 -5.00 -12.87 -20.68
N ALA A 208 -6.13 -12.42 -20.15
CA ALA A 208 -6.47 -11.00 -20.01
C ALA A 208 -5.53 -10.28 -19.03
N GLN A 209 -5.17 -10.94 -17.92
CA GLN A 209 -4.19 -10.38 -16.96
C GLN A 209 -2.83 -10.15 -17.65
N ARG A 210 -2.37 -11.09 -18.50
CA ARG A 210 -1.11 -10.96 -19.24
C ARG A 210 -1.17 -9.80 -20.24
N ALA A 211 -2.26 -9.72 -20.99
CA ALA A 211 -2.46 -8.65 -21.99
C ALA A 211 -2.49 -7.27 -21.34
N VAL A 212 -3.33 -7.10 -20.30
CA VAL A 212 -3.44 -5.83 -19.57
C VAL A 212 -2.16 -5.53 -18.79
N GLY A 213 -1.54 -6.54 -18.18
CA GLY A 213 -0.26 -6.41 -17.46
C GLY A 213 0.92 -5.99 -18.35
N ALA A 214 0.83 -6.16 -19.67
CA ALA A 214 1.83 -5.62 -20.59
C ALA A 214 1.89 -4.06 -20.57
N LEU A 215 0.82 -3.40 -20.12
CA LEU A 215 0.78 -1.95 -19.94
C LEU A 215 1.55 -1.49 -18.71
N ASP A 216 1.87 -2.37 -17.76
CA ASP A 216 2.52 -2.02 -16.49
C ASP A 216 3.88 -1.34 -16.71
N ARG A 217 4.56 -1.62 -17.85
CA ARG A 217 5.81 -0.95 -18.25
C ARG A 217 5.66 0.57 -18.43
N PHE A 218 4.44 1.03 -18.69
CA PHE A 218 4.12 2.46 -18.87
C PHE A 218 3.57 3.10 -17.59
N GLY A 219 3.62 2.41 -16.45
CA GLY A 219 3.03 2.87 -15.20
C GLY A 219 3.54 4.22 -14.68
N SER A 220 4.72 4.67 -15.11
CA SER A 220 5.27 5.98 -14.74
C SER A 220 5.02 7.06 -15.82
N ALA A 221 4.44 6.70 -16.97
CA ALA A 221 4.18 7.65 -18.04
C ALA A 221 3.13 8.71 -17.65
N PRO A 222 3.31 9.98 -18.06
CA PRO A 222 2.32 11.02 -17.86
C PRO A 222 0.92 10.60 -18.36
N GLY A 223 -0.12 10.86 -17.59
CA GLY A 223 -1.48 10.43 -17.90
C GLY A 223 -1.78 8.98 -17.50
N LEU A 224 -0.97 8.01 -17.89
CA LEU A 224 -1.20 6.59 -17.58
C LEU A 224 -0.99 6.26 -16.11
N ARG A 225 -0.06 6.90 -15.42
CA ARG A 225 0.22 6.70 -13.99
C ARG A 225 -1.02 6.85 -13.08
N TRP A 226 -2.06 7.53 -13.54
CA TRP A 226 -3.30 7.76 -12.80
C TRP A 226 -4.32 6.64 -12.94
N LEU A 227 -4.16 5.75 -13.94
CA LEU A 227 -5.17 4.78 -14.36
C LEU A 227 -4.86 3.33 -13.92
N GLY A 228 -3.77 3.10 -13.22
CA GLY A 228 -3.47 1.76 -12.68
C GLY A 228 -4.55 1.29 -11.72
N HIS A 229 -4.82 -0.02 -11.66
CA HIS A 229 -5.69 -0.64 -10.67
C HIS A 229 -5.16 -0.45 -9.25
N THR A 230 -3.84 -0.58 -9.11
CA THR A 230 -3.09 -0.25 -7.89
C THR A 230 -2.05 0.79 -8.23
N PHE A 231 -1.88 1.77 -7.37
CA PHE A 231 -0.86 2.79 -7.53
C PHE A 231 0.13 2.81 -6.36
N MET A 232 1.32 3.32 -6.62
CA MET A 232 2.35 3.66 -5.65
C MET A 232 2.56 5.17 -5.67
N LEU A 233 2.54 5.80 -4.51
CA LEU A 233 2.92 7.18 -4.33
C LEU A 233 4.20 7.19 -3.48
N ILE A 234 5.26 7.82 -3.99
CA ILE A 234 6.49 8.08 -3.26
C ILE A 234 6.54 9.58 -3.00
N ALA A 235 6.51 9.99 -1.74
CA ALA A 235 6.46 11.40 -1.37
C ALA A 235 7.66 11.74 -0.48
N ARG A 236 8.57 12.61 -0.97
CA ARG A 236 9.84 12.93 -0.33
C ARG A 236 9.69 14.04 0.68
N ARG A 237 10.36 13.91 1.83
CA ARG A 237 10.61 15.03 2.73
C ARG A 237 11.82 15.80 2.21
N ALA A 238 11.67 17.11 1.96
CA ALA A 238 12.81 17.96 1.62
C ALA A 238 13.94 17.84 2.65
N GLY A 239 15.18 17.94 2.15
CA GLY A 239 16.38 17.87 2.99
C GLY A 239 16.60 19.14 3.83
#